data_2b031971cc9fa2c5735c1f1cfe7d4382
#
_entry.id   2b031971cc9fa2c5735c1f1cfe7d4382
#
_cell.length_a   1.000
_cell.length_b   1.000
_cell.length_c   1.000
_cell.angle_alpha   90.00
_cell.angle_beta   90.00
_cell.angle_gamma   90.00
#
_symmetry.space_group_name_H-M   'P 1'
#
loop_
_entity.id
_entity.type
_entity.pdbx_description
1 polymer ?
#
loop_
_entity_poly.entity_id
_entity_poly.type
_entity_poly.pdbx_seq_one_letter_code
_entity_poly.pdbx_strand_id
1 'polypeptide(L)'
;MNPLIRNRKKKIEKFCQAWNVQVLQVFGSVTTTNFRPDSDIDFVVDFKPGSVHTLIDLAKMEEELERIFNRRIDLITRRAIE
;
A
#
# COMPACT_ATOMS: atom_id res chain seq x y z
N MET A 1 6.24 14.78 -3.33
CA MET A 1 5.49 13.64 -2.78
C MET A 1 4.08 14.06 -2.43
N ASN A 2 3.10 13.20 -2.67
CA ASN A 2 1.71 13.48 -2.34
C ASN A 2 1.56 13.73 -0.83
N PRO A 3 0.88 14.81 -0.39
CA PRO A 3 0.72 15.10 1.05
C PRO A 3 0.07 13.95 1.84
N LEU A 4 -0.84 13.20 1.21
CA LEU A 4 -1.48 12.05 1.84
C LEU A 4 -0.45 11.00 2.27
N ILE A 5 0.53 10.73 1.44
CA ILE A 5 1.59 9.77 1.72
C ILE A 5 2.56 10.35 2.75
N ARG A 6 2.98 11.60 2.55
CA ARG A 6 3.97 12.24 3.41
C ARG A 6 3.52 12.33 4.87
N ASN A 7 2.25 12.67 5.09
CA ASN A 7 1.71 12.82 6.44
C ASN A 7 1.61 11.47 7.19
N ARG A 8 1.72 10.36 6.48
CA ARG A 8 1.58 9.02 7.05
C ARG A 8 2.86 8.20 6.97
N LYS A 9 3.98 8.87 6.71
CA LYS A 9 5.26 8.20 6.46
C LYS A 9 5.67 7.24 7.58
N LYS A 10 5.56 7.66 8.82
CA LYS A 10 5.95 6.82 9.96
C LYS A 10 5.09 5.56 10.07
N LYS A 11 3.80 5.71 9.83
CA LYS A 11 2.87 4.56 9.86
C LYS A 11 3.18 3.59 8.73
N ILE A 12 3.51 4.12 7.56
CA ILE A 12 3.88 3.32 6.40
C ILE A 12 5.18 2.57 6.66
N GLU A 13 6.16 3.22 7.26
CA GLU A 13 7.43 2.58 7.59
C GLU A 13 7.24 1.41 8.55
N LYS A 14 6.42 1.59 9.60
CA LYS A 14 6.10 0.50 10.52
C LYS A 14 5.39 -0.65 9.83
N PHE A 15 4.46 -0.33 8.95
CA PHE A 15 3.75 -1.32 8.14
C PHE A 15 4.73 -2.14 7.31
N CYS A 16 5.63 -1.48 6.61
CA CYS A 16 6.61 -2.15 5.77
C CYS A 16 7.54 -3.06 6.57
N GLN A 17 7.97 -2.59 7.76
CA GLN A 17 8.82 -3.41 8.63
C GLN A 17 8.09 -4.64 9.15
N ALA A 18 6.83 -4.48 9.54
CA ALA A 18 6.04 -5.58 10.10
C ALA A 18 5.77 -6.67 9.07
N TRP A 19 5.63 -6.31 7.81
CA TRP A 19 5.26 -7.24 6.73
C TRP A 19 6.42 -7.62 5.80
N ASN A 20 7.63 -7.20 6.11
CA ASN A 20 8.82 -7.45 5.27
C ASN A 20 8.65 -6.92 3.85
N VAL A 21 8.08 -5.74 3.75
CA VAL A 21 7.90 -5.07 2.47
C VAL A 21 9.21 -4.41 2.04
N GLN A 22 9.67 -4.72 0.85
CA GLN A 22 10.86 -4.09 0.29
C GLN A 22 10.52 -2.80 -0.45
N VAL A 23 9.46 -2.83 -1.24
CA VAL A 23 9.01 -1.68 -2.02
C VAL A 23 7.50 -1.59 -1.91
N LEU A 24 7.01 -0.39 -1.67
CA LEU A 24 5.58 -0.09 -1.69
C LEU A 24 5.39 1.12 -2.61
N GLN A 25 4.71 0.91 -3.73
CA GLN A 25 4.48 1.94 -4.72
C GLN A 25 3.01 2.28 -4.82
N VAL A 26 2.72 3.55 -5.06
CA VAL A 26 1.36 4.05 -5.21
C VAL A 26 1.08 4.29 -6.68
N PHE A 27 -0.05 3.77 -7.16
CA PHE A 27 -0.53 3.97 -8.52
C PHE A 27 -1.91 4.60 -8.51
N GLY A 28 -2.37 4.99 -9.69
CA GLY A 28 -3.72 5.44 -9.87
C GLY A 28 -3.93 6.89 -9.51
N SER A 29 -5.16 7.20 -9.08
CA SER A 29 -5.62 8.58 -8.93
C SER A 29 -4.88 9.39 -7.88
N VAL A 30 -4.25 8.74 -6.92
CA VAL A 30 -3.53 9.45 -5.86
C VAL A 30 -2.32 10.21 -6.39
N THR A 31 -1.84 9.85 -7.57
CA THR A 31 -0.68 10.50 -8.21
C THR A 31 -1.09 11.58 -9.20
N THR A 32 -2.38 11.84 -9.36
CA THR A 32 -2.90 12.82 -10.32
C THR A 32 -3.45 14.05 -9.60
N THR A 33 -3.65 15.13 -10.36
CA THR A 33 -4.24 16.35 -9.85
C THR A 33 -5.75 16.24 -9.62
N ASN A 34 -6.37 15.20 -10.17
CA ASN A 34 -7.82 14.97 -10.06
C ASN A 34 -8.19 14.04 -8.92
N PHE A 35 -7.26 13.82 -8.00
CA PHE A 35 -7.49 12.94 -6.85
C PHE A 35 -8.69 13.42 -6.02
N ARG A 36 -9.61 12.49 -5.74
CA ARG A 36 -10.81 12.78 -4.94
C ARG A 36 -10.74 12.06 -3.60
N PRO A 37 -11.36 12.61 -2.54
CA PRO A 37 -11.36 11.98 -1.22
C PRO A 37 -11.96 10.58 -1.18
N ASP A 38 -12.86 10.24 -2.08
CA ASP A 38 -13.52 8.94 -2.15
C ASP A 38 -12.87 7.98 -3.15
N SER A 39 -11.76 8.39 -3.76
CA SER A 39 -11.05 7.52 -4.71
C SER A 39 -10.31 6.40 -4.00
N ASP A 40 -10.28 5.24 -4.64
CA ASP A 40 -9.45 4.12 -4.16
C ASP A 40 -7.97 4.44 -4.37
N ILE A 41 -7.15 3.92 -3.48
CA ILE A 41 -5.70 4.03 -3.63
C ILE A 41 -5.17 2.67 -4.06
N ASP A 42 -4.45 2.65 -5.17
CA ASP A 42 -3.84 1.44 -5.69
C ASP A 42 -2.39 1.37 -5.24
N PHE A 43 -2.05 0.31 -4.51
CA PHE A 43 -0.68 0.06 -4.08
C PHE A 43 -0.15 -1.21 -4.73
N VAL A 44 1.10 -1.14 -5.16
CA VAL A 44 1.85 -2.33 -5.57
C VAL A 44 2.90 -2.61 -4.51
N VAL A 45 2.92 -3.83 -4.00
CA VAL A 45 3.85 -4.24 -2.96
C VAL A 45 4.83 -5.28 -3.50
N ASP A 46 6.10 -5.12 -3.13
CA ASP A 46 7.15 -6.09 -3.40
C ASP A 46 7.79 -6.46 -2.06
N PHE A 47 7.89 -7.75 -1.78
CA PHE A 47 8.40 -8.24 -0.51
C PHE A 47 9.90 -8.52 -0.57
N LYS A 48 10.55 -8.48 0.59
CA LYS A 48 11.97 -8.85 0.69
C LYS A 48 12.17 -10.31 0.29
N PRO A 49 13.33 -10.66 -0.30
CA PRO A 49 13.61 -12.03 -0.67
C PRO A 49 13.48 -12.97 0.52
N GLY A 50 12.91 -14.15 0.29
CA GLY A 50 12.69 -15.15 1.32
C GLY A 50 11.42 -14.97 2.13
N SER A 51 10.70 -13.85 1.94
CA SER A 51 9.43 -13.63 2.62
C SER A 51 8.31 -14.41 1.93
N VAL A 52 7.46 -15.04 2.73
CA VAL A 52 6.31 -15.77 2.22
C VAL A 52 5.05 -15.20 2.83
N HIS A 53 4.08 -14.86 1.99
CA HIS A 53 2.81 -14.29 2.43
C HIS A 53 1.66 -15.03 1.77
N THR A 54 0.60 -15.27 2.56
CA THR A 54 -0.62 -15.91 2.09
C THR A 54 -1.62 -14.85 1.61
N LEU A 55 -2.71 -15.30 0.98
CA LEU A 55 -3.79 -14.40 0.62
C LEU A 55 -4.43 -13.75 1.85
N ILE A 56 -4.46 -14.48 2.97
CA ILE A 56 -4.97 -13.94 4.23
C ILE A 56 -4.08 -12.81 4.72
N ASP A 57 -2.76 -12.95 4.59
CA ASP A 57 -1.82 -11.90 4.94
C ASP A 57 -2.06 -10.65 4.09
N LEU A 58 -2.25 -10.82 2.80
CA LEU A 58 -2.53 -9.71 1.89
C LEU A 58 -3.82 -8.99 2.26
N ALA A 59 -4.86 -9.75 2.65
CA ALA A 59 -6.11 -9.15 3.10
C ALA A 59 -5.92 -8.32 4.37
N LYS A 60 -5.12 -8.82 5.32
CA LYS A 60 -4.80 -8.09 6.54
C LYS A 60 -4.00 -6.83 6.26
N MET A 61 -3.04 -6.90 5.34
CA MET A 61 -2.25 -5.76 4.92
C MET A 61 -3.13 -4.68 4.30
N GLU A 62 -4.06 -5.09 3.46
CA GLU A 62 -5.01 -4.18 2.82
C GLU A 62 -5.87 -3.47 3.86
N GLU A 63 -6.42 -4.20 4.83
CA GLU A 63 -7.20 -3.62 5.93
C GLU A 63 -6.37 -2.61 6.73
N GLU A 64 -5.11 -2.94 6.99
CA GLU A 64 -4.23 -2.08 7.75
C GLU A 64 -3.95 -0.77 7.00
N LEU A 65 -3.69 -0.86 5.71
CA LEU A 65 -3.51 0.32 4.86
C LEU A 65 -4.78 1.15 4.78
N GLU A 66 -5.94 0.51 4.73
CA GLU A 66 -7.23 1.21 4.74
C GLU A 66 -7.39 2.03 6.01
N ARG A 67 -6.97 1.50 7.14
CA ARG A 67 -7.00 2.25 8.40
C ARG A 67 -6.02 3.40 8.43
N ILE A 68 -4.82 3.19 7.87
CA ILE A 68 -3.80 4.23 7.81
C ILE A 68 -4.27 5.41 6.97
N PHE A 69 -4.87 5.14 5.83
CA PHE A 69 -5.29 6.18 4.88
C PHE A 69 -6.74 6.59 5.03
N ASN A 70 -7.53 5.84 5.78
CA ASN A 70 -8.97 6.05 5.91
C ASN A 70 -9.67 6.07 4.55
N ARG A 71 -9.29 5.13 3.68
CA ARG A 71 -9.79 5.00 2.32
C ARG A 71 -9.75 3.55 1.89
N ARG A 72 -10.47 3.24 0.82
CA ARG A 72 -10.35 1.95 0.18
C ARG A 72 -8.98 1.81 -0.46
N ILE A 73 -8.36 0.67 -0.23
CA ILE A 73 -7.05 0.34 -0.77
C ILE A 73 -7.19 -0.89 -1.65
N ASP A 74 -6.59 -0.84 -2.82
CA ASP A 74 -6.43 -2.00 -3.68
C ASP A 74 -4.96 -2.39 -3.64
N LEU A 75 -4.67 -3.54 -3.05
CA LEU A 75 -3.29 -4.00 -2.86
C LEU A 75 -2.96 -5.09 -3.85
N ILE A 76 -1.97 -4.83 -4.68
CA ILE A 76 -1.54 -5.73 -5.74
C ILE A 76 -0.10 -6.12 -5.47
N THR A 77 0.21 -7.42 -5.54
CA THR A 77 1.58 -7.86 -5.44
C THR A 77 2.29 -7.71 -6.79
N ARG A 78 3.57 -7.38 -6.74
CA ARG A 78 4.33 -7.19 -7.96
C ARG A 78 4.36 -8.46 -8.82
N ARG A 79 4.38 -9.63 -8.18
CA ARG A 79 4.35 -10.91 -8.90
C ARG A 79 3.09 -11.11 -9.73
N ALA A 80 1.96 -10.57 -9.27
CA ALA A 80 0.70 -10.68 -10.01
C ALA A 80 0.68 -9.84 -11.27
N ILE A 81 1.55 -8.84 -11.37
CA ILE A 81 1.65 -7.94 -12.52
C ILE A 81 2.57 -8.49 -13.61
N GLU A 82 3.59 -9.24 -13.21
CA GLU A 82 4.59 -9.78 -14.12
C GLU A 82 4.05 -10.94 -14.99
#